data_7de9162cb7dc7a35f7ee494ce2ea6b35
#
_entry.id   7de9162cb7dc7a35f7ee494ce2ea6b35
#
_cell.length_a   1.000
_cell.length_b   1.000
_cell.length_c   1.000
_cell.angle_alpha   90.00
_cell.angle_beta   90.00
_cell.angle_gamma   90.00
#
_symmetry.space_group_name_H-M   'P 1'
#
loop_
_entity.id
_entity.type
_entity.pdbx_description
1 polymer ?
#
loop_
_entity_poly.entity_id
_entity_poly.type
_entity_poly.pdbx_seq_one_letter_code
_entity_poly.pdbx_strand_id
1 'polypeptide(L)'
;VSGKLYGVGLGPGDPSLMTVRAVEVISEADVIAYHSARHGRSIARSIAAKHLRDDHIEERLMYPLTTETTDHPGGYKGAMEDFYEEASARLAAHLDAGRTVAVLAEGDPLFYGSYMHMHKRLVDRYDTEVIPGVTSVSAAAARLGTPLVEGEEVLTILPGTLPEEELTARLAATDVAVVMKLGRTFAKVRGALASSGRLAEAHYVERATMPGERIGELADVDPESVPYFSVAVLPSQVDAERPAARERGEVVVVGTGPAGPLWLTPETRGALAAADDLVGYTTYLDRVPRRAGQVRHGSDNRVESERAEFALDLARRGRRVAVVSGGDPGVFAMATAVLEVAAQEEYADVPVRVLPGVTAANAA
;
A
#
# COMPACT_ATOMS: atom_id res chain seq x y z
N VAL A 1 7.43 23.77 25.62
CA VAL A 1 6.88 23.43 24.29
C VAL A 1 6.66 21.92 24.30
N SER A 2 5.43 21.46 24.09
CA SER A 2 5.12 20.04 23.97
C SER A 2 5.78 19.47 22.71
N GLY A 3 6.13 18.19 22.72
CA GLY A 3 6.66 17.49 21.56
C GLY A 3 5.62 17.33 20.46
N LYS A 4 6.05 16.78 19.32
CA LYS A 4 5.19 16.50 18.16
C LYS A 4 5.04 15.00 17.94
N LEU A 5 3.80 14.56 17.65
CA LEU A 5 3.47 13.17 17.34
C LEU A 5 3.34 12.96 15.84
N TYR A 6 4.02 11.95 15.31
CA TYR A 6 3.85 11.48 13.95
C TYR A 6 3.27 10.06 13.92
N GLY A 7 2.22 9.85 13.13
CA GLY A 7 1.84 8.52 12.68
C GLY A 7 2.51 8.26 11.33
N VAL A 8 3.38 7.28 11.24
CA VAL A 8 4.24 7.10 10.07
C VAL A 8 3.90 5.82 9.32
N GLY A 9 3.37 5.97 8.10
CA GLY A 9 3.12 4.86 7.18
C GLY A 9 4.41 4.37 6.55
N LEU A 10 4.67 3.08 6.72
CA LEU A 10 5.90 2.43 6.23
C LEU A 10 5.73 1.72 4.89
N GLY A 11 4.51 1.73 4.36
CA GLY A 11 4.21 0.94 3.18
C GLY A 11 3.99 -0.55 3.50
N PRO A 12 3.83 -1.39 2.47
CA PRO A 12 3.31 -2.76 2.61
C PRO A 12 4.35 -3.78 3.10
N GLY A 13 5.64 -3.43 3.08
CA GLY A 13 6.67 -4.37 3.55
C GLY A 13 8.06 -4.15 2.99
N ASP A 14 8.21 -3.87 1.70
CA ASP A 14 9.50 -3.50 1.13
C ASP A 14 9.91 -2.10 1.60
N PRO A 15 11.07 -1.93 2.25
CA PRO A 15 11.56 -0.61 2.66
C PRO A 15 11.69 0.41 1.53
N SER A 16 11.86 -0.03 0.28
CA SER A 16 11.94 0.87 -0.88
C SER A 16 10.60 1.54 -1.24
N LEU A 17 9.50 1.05 -0.68
CA LEU A 17 8.15 1.61 -0.82
C LEU A 17 7.78 2.60 0.29
N MET A 18 8.69 2.88 1.22
CA MET A 18 8.53 3.99 2.16
C MET A 18 8.62 5.32 1.42
N THR A 19 7.77 6.28 1.81
CA THR A 19 7.88 7.63 1.26
C THR A 19 9.16 8.32 1.79
N VAL A 20 9.69 9.27 1.02
CA VAL A 20 10.84 10.09 1.47
C VAL A 20 10.50 10.78 2.79
N ARG A 21 9.27 11.30 2.91
CA ARG A 21 8.83 11.97 4.14
C ARG A 21 8.82 11.03 5.35
N ALA A 22 8.41 9.79 5.18
CA ALA A 22 8.48 8.79 6.26
C ALA A 22 9.93 8.57 6.73
N VAL A 23 10.85 8.44 5.79
CA VAL A 23 12.29 8.30 6.10
C VAL A 23 12.84 9.52 6.83
N GLU A 24 12.51 10.74 6.39
CA GLU A 24 12.93 11.99 7.05
C GLU A 24 12.42 12.03 8.50
N VAL A 25 11.11 11.82 8.71
CA VAL A 25 10.49 11.85 10.04
C VAL A 25 11.12 10.81 10.97
N ILE A 26 11.35 9.58 10.49
CA ILE A 26 12.00 8.53 11.29
C ILE A 26 13.42 8.96 11.68
N SER A 27 14.17 9.52 10.72
CA SER A 27 15.55 9.94 10.96
C SER A 27 15.67 11.11 11.95
N GLU A 28 14.67 11.97 12.03
CA GLU A 28 14.66 13.19 12.86
C GLU A 28 14.01 12.99 14.23
N ALA A 29 13.15 11.96 14.39
CA ALA A 29 12.44 11.72 15.65
C ALA A 29 13.38 11.38 16.81
N ASP A 30 12.99 11.75 18.03
CA ASP A 30 13.69 11.35 19.25
C ASP A 30 13.26 9.94 19.68
N VAL A 31 11.99 9.62 19.47
CA VAL A 31 11.36 8.38 19.92
C VAL A 31 10.75 7.65 18.73
N ILE A 32 11.08 6.38 18.60
CA ILE A 32 10.49 5.46 17.63
C ILE A 32 9.59 4.47 18.36
N ALA A 33 8.28 4.64 18.21
CA ALA A 33 7.30 3.75 18.81
C ALA A 33 6.77 2.75 17.77
N TYR A 34 6.62 1.50 18.16
CA TYR A 34 6.13 0.44 17.27
C TYR A 34 5.42 -0.67 18.03
N HIS A 35 4.42 -1.24 17.38
CA HIS A 35 3.72 -2.40 17.93
C HIS A 35 4.54 -3.68 17.76
N SER A 36 4.43 -4.56 18.75
CA SER A 36 5.05 -5.88 18.69
C SER A 36 4.13 -6.95 19.30
N ALA A 37 4.25 -8.17 18.79
CA ALA A 37 3.67 -9.33 19.46
C ALA A 37 4.48 -9.72 20.71
N ARG A 38 3.95 -10.60 21.57
CA ARG A 38 4.63 -11.08 22.78
C ARG A 38 6.00 -11.71 22.53
N HIS A 39 6.17 -12.39 21.40
CA HIS A 39 7.47 -12.95 21.00
C HIS A 39 8.51 -11.89 20.59
N GLY A 40 8.18 -10.61 20.66
CA GLY A 40 9.11 -9.48 20.53
C GLY A 40 9.43 -9.03 19.12
N ARG A 41 8.91 -9.67 18.09
CA ARG A 41 9.13 -9.24 16.69
C ARG A 41 8.11 -8.16 16.30
N SER A 42 8.59 -7.12 15.61
CA SER A 42 7.78 -6.08 14.98
C SER A 42 8.13 -5.98 13.50
N ILE A 43 7.13 -6.12 12.66
CA ILE A 43 7.28 -5.95 11.22
C ILE A 43 7.56 -4.48 10.90
N ALA A 44 6.81 -3.56 11.51
CA ALA A 44 7.03 -2.13 11.35
C ALA A 44 8.49 -1.74 11.64
N ARG A 45 9.03 -2.20 12.79
CA ARG A 45 10.43 -1.95 13.14
C ARG A 45 11.40 -2.54 12.10
N SER A 46 11.11 -3.74 11.59
CA SER A 46 11.98 -4.39 10.60
C SER A 46 12.00 -3.65 9.25
N ILE A 47 10.87 -3.09 8.82
CA ILE A 47 10.80 -2.26 7.61
C ILE A 47 11.65 -1.00 7.78
N ALA A 48 11.54 -0.33 8.92
CA ALA A 48 12.26 0.91 9.21
C ALA A 48 13.75 0.71 9.59
N ALA A 49 14.20 -0.53 9.76
CA ALA A 49 15.49 -0.85 10.39
C ALA A 49 16.71 -0.09 9.84
N LYS A 50 16.77 0.15 8.52
CA LYS A 50 17.87 0.86 7.86
C LYS A 50 17.91 2.37 8.15
N HIS A 51 16.84 2.92 8.71
CA HIS A 51 16.66 4.34 8.99
C HIS A 51 16.66 4.65 10.50
N LEU A 52 16.79 3.60 11.33
CA LEU A 52 16.92 3.78 12.76
C LEU A 52 18.36 4.18 13.12
N ARG A 53 18.48 5.14 14.03
CA ARG A 53 19.78 5.56 14.61
C ARG A 53 19.99 4.85 15.96
N ASP A 54 21.23 4.72 16.37
CA ASP A 54 21.60 4.09 17.65
C ASP A 54 21.13 4.90 18.87
N ASP A 55 20.90 6.19 18.72
CA ASP A 55 20.47 7.12 19.77
C ASP A 55 18.94 7.32 19.87
N HIS A 56 18.15 6.65 19.00
CA HIS A 56 16.72 6.65 19.15
C HIS A 56 16.28 6.00 20.45
N ILE A 57 15.30 6.63 21.11
CA ILE A 57 14.55 5.98 22.18
C ILE A 57 13.52 5.04 21.53
N GLU A 58 13.69 3.74 21.67
CA GLU A 58 12.72 2.78 21.17
C GLU A 58 11.60 2.54 22.16
N GLU A 59 10.36 2.89 21.80
CA GLU A 59 9.15 2.69 22.61
C GLU A 59 8.35 1.50 22.07
N ARG A 60 8.56 0.33 22.66
CA ARG A 60 7.89 -0.90 22.25
C ARG A 60 6.51 -1.02 22.87
N LEU A 61 5.47 -1.03 22.04
CA LEU A 61 4.06 -1.17 22.43
C LEU A 61 3.65 -2.64 22.21
N MET A 62 3.73 -3.45 23.24
CA MET A 62 3.50 -4.88 23.16
C MET A 62 2.02 -5.21 23.34
N TYR A 63 1.41 -5.80 22.32
CA TYR A 63 0.01 -6.25 22.41
C TYR A 63 -0.19 -7.25 23.57
N PRO A 64 -1.24 -7.08 24.36
CA PRO A 64 -1.57 -8.02 25.42
C PRO A 64 -2.01 -9.38 24.86
N LEU A 65 -2.63 -9.35 23.67
CA LEU A 65 -3.24 -10.50 23.00
C LEU A 65 -3.01 -10.38 21.50
N THR A 66 -2.63 -11.46 20.85
CA THR A 66 -2.56 -11.51 19.38
C THR A 66 -3.65 -12.40 18.79
N THR A 67 -3.89 -13.56 19.38
CA THR A 67 -4.86 -14.57 18.88
C THR A 67 -5.48 -15.39 20.00
N GLU A 68 -5.17 -15.13 21.26
CA GLU A 68 -5.53 -15.95 22.41
C GLU A 68 -6.87 -15.52 23.03
N THR A 69 -7.49 -16.43 23.76
CA THR A 69 -8.61 -16.11 24.65
C THR A 69 -8.08 -15.28 25.83
N THR A 70 -8.91 -14.35 26.32
CA THR A 70 -8.55 -13.48 27.42
C THR A 70 -9.48 -13.68 28.62
N ASP A 71 -8.91 -13.64 29.82
CA ASP A 71 -9.67 -13.61 31.07
C ASP A 71 -10.12 -12.19 31.45
N HIS A 72 -9.87 -11.20 30.60
CA HIS A 72 -10.26 -9.81 30.86
C HIS A 72 -11.80 -9.70 30.94
N PRO A 73 -12.37 -9.02 31.98
CA PRO A 73 -13.84 -8.91 32.16
C PRO A 73 -14.57 -8.32 30.96
N GLY A 74 -13.93 -7.40 30.22
CA GLY A 74 -14.43 -6.80 28.98
C GLY A 74 -14.09 -7.60 27.70
N GLY A 75 -13.57 -8.81 27.86
CA GLY A 75 -13.13 -9.64 26.74
C GLY A 75 -12.00 -9.02 25.94
N TYR A 76 -11.84 -9.44 24.67
CA TYR A 76 -10.82 -8.91 23.76
C TYR A 76 -10.89 -7.38 23.61
N LYS A 77 -12.12 -6.84 23.47
CA LYS A 77 -12.31 -5.39 23.30
C LYS A 77 -11.83 -4.61 24.51
N GLY A 78 -12.16 -5.06 25.73
CA GLY A 78 -11.70 -4.41 26.97
C GLY A 78 -10.18 -4.46 27.12
N ALA A 79 -9.56 -5.62 26.89
CA ALA A 79 -8.11 -5.75 26.96
C ALA A 79 -7.37 -4.85 25.95
N MET A 80 -7.92 -4.68 24.75
CA MET A 80 -7.36 -3.77 23.75
C MET A 80 -7.57 -2.29 24.11
N GLU A 81 -8.70 -1.94 24.72
CA GLU A 81 -8.95 -0.58 25.18
C GLU A 81 -7.94 -0.16 26.26
N ASP A 82 -7.73 -1.01 27.27
CA ASP A 82 -6.73 -0.78 28.32
C ASP A 82 -5.31 -0.67 27.72
N PHE A 83 -4.98 -1.51 26.76
CA PHE A 83 -3.71 -1.43 26.06
C PHE A 83 -3.51 -0.10 25.35
N TYR A 84 -4.51 0.39 24.61
CA TYR A 84 -4.40 1.67 23.92
C TYR A 84 -4.36 2.86 24.87
N GLU A 85 -5.01 2.76 26.01
CA GLU A 85 -4.93 3.78 27.07
C GLU A 85 -3.51 3.85 27.64
N GLU A 86 -2.94 2.70 28.04
CA GLU A 86 -1.57 2.61 28.53
C GLU A 86 -0.54 3.08 27.48
N ALA A 87 -0.67 2.61 26.24
CA ALA A 87 0.22 3.00 25.14
C ALA A 87 0.17 4.52 24.91
N SER A 88 -1.03 5.11 24.91
CA SER A 88 -1.20 6.55 24.74
C SER A 88 -0.59 7.34 25.88
N ALA A 89 -0.71 6.86 27.12
CA ALA A 89 -0.09 7.51 28.29
C ALA A 89 1.46 7.49 28.19
N ARG A 90 2.05 6.39 27.71
CA ARG A 90 3.50 6.28 27.51
C ARG A 90 3.99 7.24 26.42
N LEU A 91 3.26 7.35 25.30
CA LEU A 91 3.56 8.33 24.25
C LEU A 91 3.41 9.76 24.76
N ALA A 92 2.36 10.05 25.53
CA ALA A 92 2.13 11.35 26.14
C ALA A 92 3.29 11.78 27.05
N ALA A 93 3.86 10.87 27.83
CA ALA A 93 5.01 11.18 28.68
C ALA A 93 6.24 11.63 27.88
N HIS A 94 6.45 11.08 26.68
CA HIS A 94 7.50 11.56 25.78
C HIS A 94 7.18 12.94 25.20
N LEU A 95 5.93 13.15 24.78
CA LEU A 95 5.46 14.42 24.22
C LEU A 95 5.50 15.55 25.27
N ASP A 96 5.13 15.27 26.52
CA ASP A 96 5.21 16.22 27.62
C ASP A 96 6.66 16.60 27.97
N ALA A 97 7.60 15.69 27.71
CA ALA A 97 9.04 15.96 27.81
C ALA A 97 9.61 16.73 26.61
N GLY A 98 8.77 17.20 25.67
CA GLY A 98 9.16 17.96 24.49
C GLY A 98 9.77 17.14 23.36
N ARG A 99 9.67 15.80 23.41
CA ARG A 99 10.26 14.90 22.40
C ARG A 99 9.36 14.72 21.19
N THR A 100 9.97 14.59 20.02
CA THR A 100 9.31 14.17 18.78
C THR A 100 9.15 12.67 18.77
N VAL A 101 7.92 12.19 18.60
CA VAL A 101 7.57 10.77 18.62
C VAL A 101 7.06 10.33 17.24
N ALA A 102 7.70 9.34 16.64
CA ALA A 102 7.24 8.67 15.42
C ALA A 102 6.66 7.29 15.76
N VAL A 103 5.36 7.12 15.56
CA VAL A 103 4.69 5.82 15.72
C VAL A 103 4.63 5.14 14.37
N LEU A 104 5.33 4.01 14.24
CA LEU A 104 5.44 3.24 13.01
C LEU A 104 4.19 2.39 12.78
N ALA A 105 3.68 2.42 11.54
CA ALA A 105 2.54 1.61 11.11
C ALA A 105 2.84 0.92 9.77
N GLU A 106 2.59 -0.38 9.68
CA GLU A 106 2.58 -1.10 8.41
C GLU A 106 1.48 -0.54 7.51
N GLY A 107 1.76 -0.37 6.21
CA GLY A 107 0.84 0.26 5.27
C GLY A 107 0.63 1.73 5.57
N ASP A 108 -0.61 2.11 5.83
CA ASP A 108 -1.04 3.47 6.15
C ASP A 108 -1.57 3.56 7.60
N PRO A 109 -1.20 4.59 8.39
CA PRO A 109 -1.56 4.71 9.80
C PRO A 109 -3.06 4.81 10.09
N LEU A 110 -3.83 5.35 9.14
CA LEU A 110 -5.27 5.56 9.28
C LEU A 110 -6.12 4.53 8.51
N PHE A 111 -5.48 3.48 7.97
CA PHE A 111 -6.14 2.44 7.20
C PHE A 111 -6.06 1.08 7.91
N TYR A 112 -7.05 0.74 8.73
CA TYR A 112 -7.09 -0.46 9.57
C TYR A 112 -5.90 -0.63 10.53
N GLY A 113 -5.14 0.43 10.79
CA GLY A 113 -3.96 0.43 11.64
C GLY A 113 -4.27 0.69 13.12
N SER A 114 -3.42 0.21 14.01
CA SER A 114 -3.56 0.42 15.45
C SER A 114 -3.25 1.86 15.87
N TYR A 115 -2.48 2.60 15.08
CA TYR A 115 -2.18 4.01 15.34
C TYR A 115 -3.45 4.86 15.53
N MET A 116 -4.53 4.58 14.79
CA MET A 116 -5.80 5.32 14.90
C MET A 116 -6.32 5.44 16.34
N HIS A 117 -6.12 4.41 17.16
CA HIS A 117 -6.61 4.39 18.53
C HIS A 117 -5.83 5.35 19.44
N MET A 118 -4.53 5.49 19.20
CA MET A 118 -3.68 6.45 19.91
C MET A 118 -3.87 7.86 19.38
N HIS A 119 -4.02 8.01 18.05
CA HIS A 119 -4.31 9.28 17.40
C HIS A 119 -5.54 9.96 18.04
N LYS A 120 -6.66 9.23 18.12
CA LYS A 120 -7.91 9.74 18.71
C LYS A 120 -7.78 10.20 20.17
N ARG A 121 -6.81 9.67 20.92
CA ARG A 121 -6.58 10.04 22.33
C ARG A 121 -5.62 11.22 22.51
N LEU A 122 -4.79 11.47 21.49
CA LEU A 122 -3.67 12.42 21.62
C LEU A 122 -3.84 13.67 20.74
N VAL A 123 -4.62 13.62 19.66
CA VAL A 123 -4.74 14.70 18.67
C VAL A 123 -5.23 16.04 19.23
N ASP A 124 -6.11 16.01 20.23
CA ASP A 124 -6.64 17.23 20.85
C ASP A 124 -5.66 17.86 21.87
N ARG A 125 -4.59 17.14 22.22
CA ARG A 125 -3.63 17.55 23.27
C ARG A 125 -2.27 17.95 22.72
N TYR A 126 -1.87 17.40 21.57
CA TYR A 126 -0.54 17.56 21.02
C TYR A 126 -0.59 17.91 19.53
N ASP A 127 0.45 18.59 19.03
CA ASP A 127 0.66 18.75 17.59
C ASP A 127 0.88 17.37 16.97
N THR A 128 0.02 17.01 16.02
CA THR A 128 0.05 15.69 15.37
C THR A 128 0.08 15.82 13.86
N GLU A 129 0.86 14.95 13.23
CA GLU A 129 0.91 14.84 11.76
C GLU A 129 0.87 13.37 11.37
N VAL A 130 0.12 13.04 10.32
CA VAL A 130 0.07 11.69 9.78
C VAL A 130 0.78 11.66 8.44
N ILE A 131 1.77 10.78 8.32
CA ILE A 131 2.50 10.53 7.08
C ILE A 131 1.86 9.31 6.41
N PRO A 132 1.13 9.47 5.31
CA PRO A 132 0.48 8.34 4.65
C PRO A 132 1.49 7.37 4.05
N GLY A 133 1.07 6.12 3.92
CA GLY A 133 1.87 5.06 3.34
C GLY A 133 1.15 4.32 2.21
N VAL A 134 1.89 3.56 1.41
CA VAL A 134 1.33 2.65 0.42
C VAL A 134 0.60 1.52 1.15
N THR A 135 -0.68 1.33 0.84
CA THR A 135 -1.49 0.29 1.48
C THR A 135 -1.20 -1.10 0.91
N SER A 136 -1.52 -2.15 1.67
CA SER A 136 -1.47 -3.53 1.16
C SER A 136 -2.44 -3.77 0.00
N VAL A 137 -3.50 -2.98 -0.10
CA VAL A 137 -4.47 -3.04 -1.22
C VAL A 137 -3.79 -2.64 -2.53
N SER A 138 -3.14 -1.46 -2.56
CA SER A 138 -2.39 -1.01 -3.73
C SER A 138 -1.22 -1.94 -4.06
N ALA A 139 -0.52 -2.41 -3.03
CA ALA A 139 0.60 -3.34 -3.22
C ALA A 139 0.14 -4.68 -3.81
N ALA A 140 -0.97 -5.23 -3.34
CA ALA A 140 -1.52 -6.48 -3.86
C ALA A 140 -1.88 -6.37 -5.35
N ALA A 141 -2.56 -5.30 -5.76
CA ALA A 141 -2.87 -5.05 -7.16
C ALA A 141 -1.60 -4.92 -8.03
N ALA A 142 -0.60 -4.17 -7.55
CA ALA A 142 0.67 -4.01 -8.25
C ALA A 142 1.42 -5.36 -8.39
N ARG A 143 1.34 -6.23 -7.38
CA ARG A 143 1.97 -7.56 -7.41
C ARG A 143 1.23 -8.54 -8.32
N LEU A 144 -0.11 -8.45 -8.38
CA LEU A 144 -0.91 -9.19 -9.37
C LEU A 144 -0.63 -8.71 -10.80
N GLY A 145 -0.26 -7.44 -10.96
CA GLY A 145 -0.01 -6.81 -12.26
C GLY A 145 -1.28 -6.58 -13.07
N THR A 146 -2.41 -6.42 -12.38
CA THR A 146 -3.70 -6.08 -12.98
C THR A 146 -4.24 -4.78 -12.40
N PRO A 147 -5.05 -4.00 -13.14
CA PRO A 147 -5.77 -2.89 -12.57
C PRO A 147 -6.65 -3.35 -11.40
N LEU A 148 -6.61 -2.62 -10.29
CA LEU A 148 -7.48 -2.91 -9.17
C LEU A 148 -8.92 -2.54 -9.51
N VAL A 149 -9.11 -1.33 -10.02
CA VAL A 149 -10.43 -0.76 -10.31
C VAL A 149 -10.29 0.27 -11.43
N GLU A 150 -11.25 0.33 -12.34
CA GLU A 150 -11.22 1.22 -13.49
C GLU A 150 -12.60 1.80 -13.82
N GLY A 151 -12.63 2.86 -14.66
CA GLY A 151 -13.83 3.48 -15.14
C GLY A 151 -14.82 3.89 -14.05
N GLU A 152 -16.02 3.37 -14.13
CA GLU A 152 -17.10 3.59 -13.17
C GLU A 152 -17.27 2.45 -12.16
N GLU A 153 -16.35 1.48 -12.12
CA GLU A 153 -16.40 0.38 -11.17
C GLU A 153 -16.32 0.87 -9.72
N VAL A 154 -17.02 0.19 -8.84
CA VAL A 154 -17.02 0.46 -7.41
C VAL A 154 -16.07 -0.50 -6.70
N LEU A 155 -15.03 0.04 -6.07
CA LEU A 155 -14.14 -0.72 -5.19
C LEU A 155 -14.68 -0.78 -3.77
N THR A 156 -14.92 -2.00 -3.27
CA THR A 156 -15.32 -2.23 -1.89
C THR A 156 -14.20 -2.94 -1.10
N ILE A 157 -13.78 -2.36 0.02
CA ILE A 157 -12.79 -2.96 0.92
C ILE A 157 -13.51 -3.51 2.16
N LEU A 158 -13.37 -4.82 2.39
CA LEU A 158 -14.09 -5.54 3.42
C LEU A 158 -13.14 -6.15 4.46
N PRO A 159 -13.42 -6.01 5.77
CA PRO A 159 -12.73 -6.82 6.76
C PRO A 159 -13.31 -8.24 6.79
N GLY A 160 -12.48 -9.27 6.65
CA GLY A 160 -12.89 -10.67 6.68
C GLY A 160 -13.53 -11.10 8.01
N THR A 161 -13.51 -10.23 9.02
CA THR A 161 -14.15 -10.46 10.32
C THR A 161 -15.68 -10.25 10.30
N LEU A 162 -16.23 -9.64 9.25
CA LEU A 162 -17.68 -9.52 9.08
C LEU A 162 -18.38 -10.90 9.09
N PRO A 163 -19.68 -10.96 9.45
CA PRO A 163 -20.49 -12.18 9.28
C PRO A 163 -20.47 -12.67 7.83
N GLU A 164 -20.53 -13.99 7.63
CA GLU A 164 -20.45 -14.60 6.30
C GLU A 164 -21.58 -14.14 5.36
N GLU A 165 -22.79 -14.03 5.89
CA GLU A 165 -23.94 -13.51 5.12
C GLU A 165 -23.72 -12.09 4.62
N GLU A 166 -23.15 -11.23 5.47
CA GLU A 166 -22.86 -9.84 5.11
C GLU A 166 -21.73 -9.77 4.07
N LEU A 167 -20.68 -10.58 4.22
CA LEU A 167 -19.61 -10.70 3.22
C LEU A 167 -20.18 -11.13 1.87
N THR A 168 -21.02 -12.19 1.85
CA THR A 168 -21.66 -12.72 0.65
C THR A 168 -22.47 -11.65 -0.06
N ALA A 169 -23.32 -10.93 0.68
CA ALA A 169 -24.18 -9.88 0.12
C ALA A 169 -23.34 -8.73 -0.48
N ARG A 170 -22.31 -8.27 0.22
CA ARG A 170 -21.44 -7.16 -0.25
C ARG A 170 -20.59 -7.57 -1.45
N LEU A 171 -20.06 -8.78 -1.45
CA LEU A 171 -19.28 -9.33 -2.57
C LEU A 171 -20.12 -9.51 -3.83
N ALA A 172 -21.39 -9.89 -3.69
CA ALA A 172 -22.33 -10.01 -4.82
C ALA A 172 -22.75 -8.65 -5.40
N ALA A 173 -22.68 -7.57 -4.61
CA ALA A 173 -23.19 -6.24 -4.97
C ALA A 173 -22.10 -5.23 -5.42
N THR A 174 -20.84 -5.63 -5.47
CA THR A 174 -19.72 -4.75 -5.84
C THR A 174 -19.03 -5.23 -7.11
N ASP A 175 -18.45 -4.31 -7.87
CA ASP A 175 -17.69 -4.66 -9.08
C ASP A 175 -16.33 -5.27 -8.69
N VAL A 176 -15.60 -4.57 -7.85
CA VAL A 176 -14.24 -4.91 -7.40
C VAL A 176 -14.21 -4.99 -5.89
N ALA A 177 -13.48 -5.96 -5.34
CA ALA A 177 -13.37 -6.07 -3.89
C ALA A 177 -11.95 -6.43 -3.43
N VAL A 178 -11.60 -5.95 -2.24
CA VAL A 178 -10.45 -6.46 -1.48
C VAL A 178 -10.92 -6.86 -0.09
N VAL A 179 -10.68 -8.13 0.28
CA VAL A 179 -10.99 -8.61 1.62
C VAL A 179 -9.70 -8.70 2.42
N MET A 180 -9.63 -7.93 3.50
CA MET A 180 -8.49 -7.87 4.42
C MET A 180 -8.72 -8.73 5.67
N LYS A 181 -7.67 -8.89 6.48
CA LYS A 181 -7.71 -9.65 7.74
C LYS A 181 -8.12 -11.11 7.53
N LEU A 182 -7.52 -11.76 6.54
CA LEU A 182 -7.83 -13.16 6.21
C LEU A 182 -7.48 -14.09 7.38
N GLY A 183 -6.23 -14.49 7.54
CA GLY A 183 -5.80 -15.37 8.62
C GLY A 183 -6.87 -16.38 9.02
N ARG A 184 -7.31 -16.35 10.27
CA ARG A 184 -8.36 -17.25 10.81
C ARG A 184 -9.73 -17.12 10.16
N THR A 185 -9.98 -16.06 9.39
CA THR A 185 -11.28 -15.85 8.70
C THR A 185 -11.29 -16.41 7.29
N PHE A 186 -10.16 -16.97 6.80
CA PHE A 186 -9.99 -17.38 5.42
C PHE A 186 -11.07 -18.37 4.94
N ALA A 187 -11.34 -19.42 5.71
CA ALA A 187 -12.34 -20.41 5.33
C ALA A 187 -13.74 -19.78 5.15
N LYS A 188 -14.12 -18.87 6.06
CA LYS A 188 -15.37 -18.11 5.98
C LYS A 188 -15.40 -17.19 4.77
N VAL A 189 -14.32 -16.45 4.50
CA VAL A 189 -14.22 -15.56 3.33
C VAL A 189 -14.30 -16.36 2.03
N ARG A 190 -13.63 -17.53 1.94
CA ARG A 190 -13.72 -18.42 0.79
C ARG A 190 -15.16 -18.95 0.60
N GLY A 191 -15.85 -19.26 1.68
CA GLY A 191 -17.28 -19.66 1.66
C GLY A 191 -18.16 -18.54 1.11
N ALA A 192 -17.99 -17.31 1.59
CA ALA A 192 -18.72 -16.14 1.11
C ALA A 192 -18.45 -15.84 -0.38
N LEU A 193 -17.21 -15.99 -0.85
CA LEU A 193 -16.84 -15.86 -2.25
C LEU A 193 -17.51 -16.96 -3.13
N ALA A 194 -17.54 -18.19 -2.65
CA ALA A 194 -18.25 -19.28 -3.34
C ALA A 194 -19.75 -19.02 -3.42
N SER A 195 -20.37 -18.61 -2.30
CA SER A 195 -21.81 -18.33 -2.21
C SER A 195 -22.24 -17.10 -3.04
N SER A 196 -21.36 -16.11 -3.22
CA SER A 196 -21.60 -14.97 -4.11
C SER A 196 -21.28 -15.26 -5.59
N GLY A 197 -20.78 -16.46 -5.92
CA GLY A 197 -20.38 -16.83 -7.28
C GLY A 197 -19.06 -16.22 -7.75
N ARG A 198 -18.27 -15.59 -6.84
CA ARG A 198 -17.09 -14.79 -7.16
C ARG A 198 -15.75 -15.48 -6.85
N LEU A 199 -15.77 -16.76 -6.43
CA LEU A 199 -14.55 -17.47 -6.00
C LEU A 199 -13.52 -17.61 -7.13
N ALA A 200 -13.99 -17.86 -8.37
CA ALA A 200 -13.11 -18.05 -9.53
C ALA A 200 -12.37 -16.77 -9.97
N GLU A 201 -12.85 -15.59 -9.54
CA GLU A 201 -12.22 -14.29 -9.85
C GLU A 201 -11.24 -13.86 -8.74
N ALA A 202 -11.22 -14.57 -7.62
CA ALA A 202 -10.51 -14.14 -6.44
C ALA A 202 -9.05 -14.61 -6.44
N HIS A 203 -8.15 -13.66 -6.33
CA HIS A 203 -6.72 -13.90 -6.16
C HIS A 203 -6.31 -13.78 -4.70
N TYR A 204 -5.34 -14.58 -4.30
CA TYR A 204 -4.71 -14.56 -3.00
C TYR A 204 -3.36 -13.86 -3.09
N VAL A 205 -3.12 -12.90 -2.20
CA VAL A 205 -1.82 -12.25 -2.05
C VAL A 205 -1.42 -12.26 -0.58
N GLU A 206 -0.32 -12.92 -0.28
CA GLU A 206 0.27 -13.02 1.05
C GLU A 206 1.57 -12.21 1.10
N ARG A 207 1.76 -11.44 2.17
CA ARG A 207 2.99 -10.67 2.41
C ARG A 207 3.45 -9.89 1.18
N ALA A 208 2.53 -9.19 0.53
CA ALA A 208 2.84 -8.40 -0.66
C ALA A 208 4.09 -7.54 -0.44
N THR A 209 5.07 -7.65 -1.33
CA THR A 209 6.36 -6.96 -1.30
C THR A 209 7.33 -7.37 -0.18
N MET A 210 6.96 -8.34 0.65
CA MET A 210 7.80 -8.86 1.74
C MET A 210 8.56 -10.13 1.33
N PRO A 211 9.64 -10.49 2.02
CA PRO A 211 10.20 -11.83 1.91
C PRO A 211 9.16 -12.91 2.24
N GLY A 212 9.04 -13.92 1.37
CA GLY A 212 8.06 -14.98 1.50
C GLY A 212 6.67 -14.61 0.94
N GLU A 213 6.61 -13.63 0.05
CA GLU A 213 5.41 -13.32 -0.74
C GLU A 213 4.89 -14.57 -1.46
N ARG A 214 3.57 -14.80 -1.42
CA ARG A 214 2.88 -15.81 -2.21
C ARG A 214 1.69 -15.19 -2.92
N ILE A 215 1.53 -15.54 -4.19
CA ILE A 215 0.43 -15.09 -5.04
C ILE A 215 -0.16 -16.32 -5.73
N GLY A 216 -1.47 -16.38 -5.86
CA GLY A 216 -2.15 -17.48 -6.56
C GLY A 216 -3.66 -17.31 -6.57
N GLU A 217 -4.33 -18.30 -7.16
CA GLU A 217 -5.79 -18.39 -7.12
C GLU A 217 -6.25 -18.67 -5.70
N LEU A 218 -7.23 -17.92 -5.21
CA LEU A 218 -7.69 -18.07 -3.83
C LEU A 218 -8.32 -19.45 -3.57
N ALA A 219 -8.94 -20.04 -4.60
CA ALA A 219 -9.57 -21.36 -4.53
C ALA A 219 -8.57 -22.46 -4.15
N ASP A 220 -7.30 -22.34 -4.58
CA ASP A 220 -6.25 -23.36 -4.42
C ASP A 220 -5.47 -23.22 -3.10
N VAL A 221 -5.75 -22.20 -2.31
CA VAL A 221 -5.00 -21.93 -1.06
C VAL A 221 -5.48 -22.87 0.05
N ASP A 222 -4.52 -23.52 0.72
CA ASP A 222 -4.76 -24.27 1.93
C ASP A 222 -5.13 -23.33 3.09
N PRO A 223 -6.35 -23.44 3.67
CA PRO A 223 -6.80 -22.55 4.74
C PRO A 223 -5.91 -22.53 5.98
N GLU A 224 -5.27 -23.65 6.32
CA GLU A 224 -4.40 -23.77 7.50
C GLU A 224 -3.07 -23.03 7.32
N SER A 225 -2.72 -22.69 6.08
CA SER A 225 -1.46 -22.02 5.75
C SER A 225 -1.54 -20.49 5.72
N VAL A 226 -2.75 -19.90 5.89
CA VAL A 226 -2.99 -18.47 5.65
C VAL A 226 -2.58 -17.61 6.85
N PRO A 227 -1.56 -16.75 6.74
CA PRO A 227 -1.17 -15.84 7.80
C PRO A 227 -2.08 -14.59 7.84
N TYR A 228 -1.92 -13.81 8.91
CA TYR A 228 -2.64 -12.54 9.08
C TYR A 228 -2.37 -11.53 7.93
N PHE A 229 -1.13 -11.47 7.44
CA PHE A 229 -0.73 -10.57 6.35
C PHE A 229 -1.09 -11.15 4.98
N SER A 230 -2.38 -11.30 4.75
CA SER A 230 -2.94 -11.81 3.50
C SER A 230 -4.20 -11.05 3.13
N VAL A 231 -4.42 -10.89 1.84
CA VAL A 231 -5.62 -10.27 1.27
C VAL A 231 -6.18 -11.13 0.14
N ALA A 232 -7.51 -11.13 0.00
CA ALA A 232 -8.18 -11.62 -1.20
C ALA A 232 -8.50 -10.42 -2.09
N VAL A 233 -8.17 -10.51 -3.37
CA VAL A 233 -8.37 -9.44 -4.36
C VAL A 233 -9.25 -9.95 -5.47
N LEU A 234 -10.34 -9.25 -5.73
CA LEU A 234 -11.18 -9.39 -6.92
C LEU A 234 -10.95 -8.14 -7.78
N PRO A 235 -9.96 -8.17 -8.68
CA PRO A 235 -9.61 -7.01 -9.49
C PRO A 235 -10.64 -6.74 -10.57
N SER A 236 -10.51 -5.59 -11.25
CA SER A 236 -11.23 -5.33 -12.49
C SER A 236 -11.04 -6.48 -13.49
N GLN A 237 -12.09 -6.81 -14.22
CA GLN A 237 -12.12 -7.90 -15.20
C GLN A 237 -11.49 -7.48 -16.53
N VAL A 238 -10.49 -6.61 -16.52
CA VAL A 238 -9.70 -6.30 -17.72
C VAL A 238 -8.74 -7.43 -17.99
N ASP A 239 -8.91 -8.13 -19.11
CA ASP A 239 -8.03 -9.19 -19.60
C ASP A 239 -6.66 -8.62 -20.01
N ALA A 240 -5.85 -8.28 -19.04
CA ALA A 240 -4.45 -7.95 -19.26
C ALA A 240 -3.60 -9.22 -19.24
N GLU A 241 -3.58 -9.97 -20.34
CA GLU A 241 -2.54 -10.97 -20.55
C GLU A 241 -1.17 -10.30 -20.55
N ARG A 242 -0.34 -10.64 -19.59
CA ARG A 242 1.01 -10.08 -19.44
C ARG A 242 1.95 -10.74 -20.48
N PRO A 243 2.50 -9.99 -21.45
CA PRO A 243 3.45 -10.56 -22.38
C PRO A 243 4.76 -10.99 -21.69
N ALA A 244 5.35 -12.09 -22.15
CA ALA A 244 6.65 -12.56 -21.67
C ALA A 244 7.77 -11.54 -21.97
N ALA A 245 8.59 -11.23 -20.96
CA ALA A 245 9.70 -10.29 -21.08
C ALA A 245 10.74 -10.74 -22.13
N ARG A 246 11.08 -9.88 -23.08
CA ARG A 246 12.19 -10.03 -24.05
C ARG A 246 13.17 -8.86 -23.92
N GLU A 247 14.37 -9.00 -24.53
CA GLU A 247 15.43 -7.96 -24.53
C GLU A 247 15.04 -6.70 -25.31
N ARG A 248 14.12 -5.92 -24.80
CA ARG A 248 13.72 -4.59 -25.31
C ARG A 248 13.71 -3.57 -24.19
N GLY A 249 13.37 -2.32 -24.49
CA GLY A 249 13.11 -1.33 -23.47
C GLY A 249 11.95 -1.74 -22.54
N GLU A 250 11.70 -0.99 -21.49
CA GLU A 250 10.64 -1.27 -20.53
C GLU A 250 9.72 -0.06 -20.34
N VAL A 251 8.46 -0.32 -19.95
CA VAL A 251 7.54 0.70 -19.44
C VAL A 251 7.33 0.50 -17.94
N VAL A 252 7.55 1.55 -17.15
CA VAL A 252 7.28 1.54 -15.72
C VAL A 252 6.20 2.59 -15.42
N VAL A 253 5.01 2.16 -15.04
CA VAL A 253 3.94 3.07 -14.62
C VAL A 253 4.17 3.42 -13.16
N VAL A 254 4.33 4.71 -12.85
CA VAL A 254 4.73 5.16 -11.52
C VAL A 254 3.68 6.06 -10.87
N GLY A 255 3.35 5.76 -9.61
CA GLY A 255 2.53 6.62 -8.77
C GLY A 255 3.35 7.69 -8.09
N THR A 256 2.95 8.96 -8.26
CA THR A 256 3.67 10.11 -7.66
C THR A 256 3.06 10.59 -6.35
N GLY A 257 2.06 9.88 -5.83
CA GLY A 257 1.36 10.31 -4.63
C GLY A 257 0.49 11.55 -4.85
N PRO A 258 -0.10 12.10 -3.78
CA PRO A 258 -1.08 13.20 -3.86
C PRO A 258 -0.45 14.54 -4.25
N ALA A 259 0.78 14.83 -3.82
CA ALA A 259 1.47 16.09 -4.16
C ALA A 259 2.95 16.11 -3.77
N GLY A 260 3.80 16.47 -4.73
CA GLY A 260 5.20 16.83 -4.50
C GLY A 260 6.17 15.67 -4.23
N PRO A 261 7.47 15.96 -4.17
CA PRO A 261 8.52 14.95 -4.17
C PRO A 261 8.65 14.16 -2.86
N LEU A 262 8.10 14.66 -1.76
CA LEU A 262 8.15 13.96 -0.46
C LEU A 262 7.24 12.73 -0.40
N TRP A 263 6.26 12.64 -1.28
CA TRP A 263 5.32 11.52 -1.37
C TRP A 263 5.79 10.39 -2.31
N LEU A 264 6.93 10.59 -2.99
CA LEU A 264 7.52 9.57 -3.85
C LEU A 264 8.17 8.48 -3.02
N THR A 265 7.85 7.22 -3.33
CA THR A 265 8.59 6.08 -2.77
C THR A 265 10.03 6.06 -3.32
N PRO A 266 11.00 5.51 -2.59
CA PRO A 266 12.37 5.35 -3.11
C PRO A 266 12.43 4.59 -4.44
N GLU A 267 11.58 3.58 -4.62
CA GLU A 267 11.50 2.79 -5.86
C GLU A 267 11.00 3.65 -7.04
N THR A 268 9.93 4.44 -6.84
CA THR A 268 9.44 5.40 -7.84
C THR A 268 10.50 6.42 -8.19
N ARG A 269 11.24 6.94 -7.21
CA ARG A 269 12.37 7.86 -7.47
C ARG A 269 13.46 7.20 -8.31
N GLY A 270 13.80 5.94 -8.01
CA GLY A 270 14.76 5.15 -8.77
C GLY A 270 14.31 4.96 -10.22
N ALA A 271 13.06 4.55 -10.43
CA ALA A 271 12.48 4.34 -11.77
C ALA A 271 12.44 5.65 -12.58
N LEU A 272 11.98 6.76 -11.97
CA LEU A 272 12.01 8.08 -12.60
C LEU A 272 13.44 8.53 -12.96
N ALA A 273 14.41 8.18 -12.11
CA ALA A 273 15.80 8.52 -12.32
C ALA A 273 16.45 7.73 -13.46
N ALA A 274 16.05 6.45 -13.61
CA ALA A 274 16.59 5.53 -14.60
C ALA A 274 15.91 5.65 -15.97
N ALA A 275 14.75 6.30 -16.06
CA ALA A 275 14.01 6.45 -17.29
C ALA A 275 14.70 7.39 -18.28
N ASP A 276 14.71 7.00 -19.55
CA ASP A 276 15.17 7.83 -20.67
C ASP A 276 14.07 8.82 -21.08
N ASP A 277 12.82 8.40 -20.98
CA ASP A 277 11.63 9.17 -21.34
C ASP A 277 10.62 9.18 -20.18
N LEU A 278 10.01 10.35 -19.92
CA LEU A 278 8.86 10.51 -19.04
C LEU A 278 7.64 10.85 -19.87
N VAL A 279 6.59 10.06 -19.73
CA VAL A 279 5.31 10.24 -20.44
C VAL A 279 4.21 10.48 -19.41
N GLY A 280 3.36 11.48 -19.60
CA GLY A 280 2.30 11.73 -18.62
C GLY A 280 1.52 13.02 -18.86
N TYR A 281 0.52 13.25 -18.00
CA TYR A 281 -0.19 14.52 -17.94
C TYR A 281 0.78 15.62 -17.50
N THR A 282 0.79 16.73 -18.23
CA THR A 282 1.77 17.82 -18.04
C THR A 282 1.88 18.27 -16.58
N THR A 283 0.74 18.41 -15.89
CA THR A 283 0.73 18.81 -14.47
C THR A 283 1.45 17.82 -13.55
N TYR A 284 1.43 16.51 -13.85
CA TYR A 284 2.15 15.51 -13.07
C TYR A 284 3.64 15.50 -13.40
N LEU A 285 3.98 15.64 -14.68
CA LEU A 285 5.37 15.77 -15.12
C LEU A 285 6.08 16.97 -14.50
N ASP A 286 5.40 18.11 -14.36
CA ASP A 286 5.98 19.32 -13.77
C ASP A 286 6.34 19.16 -12.28
N ARG A 287 5.76 18.16 -11.60
CA ARG A 287 6.08 17.82 -10.20
C ARG A 287 7.34 16.94 -10.08
N VAL A 288 7.78 16.32 -11.18
CA VAL A 288 8.98 15.48 -11.20
C VAL A 288 10.22 16.34 -11.44
N PRO A 289 11.29 16.23 -10.63
CA PRO A 289 12.52 16.97 -10.83
C PRO A 289 13.11 16.75 -12.23
N ARG A 290 13.57 17.83 -12.88
CA ARG A 290 14.19 17.74 -14.21
C ARG A 290 15.58 17.13 -14.13
N ARG A 291 15.91 16.28 -15.10
CA ARG A 291 17.24 15.66 -15.24
C ARG A 291 17.79 15.88 -16.64
N ALA A 292 19.10 16.07 -16.74
CA ALA A 292 19.79 16.17 -18.03
C ALA A 292 19.70 14.84 -18.79
N GLY A 293 19.45 14.93 -20.10
CA GLY A 293 19.34 13.75 -20.97
C GLY A 293 17.99 13.03 -20.95
N GLN A 294 17.07 13.42 -20.09
CA GLN A 294 15.73 12.85 -19.99
C GLN A 294 14.74 13.64 -20.83
N VAL A 295 13.99 12.94 -21.69
CA VAL A 295 12.96 13.56 -22.54
C VAL A 295 11.61 13.49 -21.84
N ARG A 296 10.80 14.55 -21.96
CA ARG A 296 9.47 14.66 -21.35
C ARG A 296 8.40 14.84 -22.40
N HIS A 297 7.39 13.99 -22.36
CA HIS A 297 6.27 13.94 -23.27
C HIS A 297 4.99 14.24 -22.48
N GLY A 298 4.68 15.55 -22.35
CA GLY A 298 3.46 16.00 -21.70
C GLY A 298 2.27 16.02 -22.66
N SER A 299 1.10 15.59 -22.20
CA SER A 299 -0.14 15.66 -22.95
C SER A 299 -1.32 16.08 -22.07
N ASP A 300 -2.48 16.35 -22.67
CA ASP A 300 -3.74 16.60 -21.95
C ASP A 300 -4.23 15.31 -21.27
N ASN A 301 -5.00 15.44 -20.20
CA ASN A 301 -5.50 14.33 -19.39
C ASN A 301 -6.54 13.43 -20.10
N ARG A 302 -7.03 13.81 -21.25
CA ARG A 302 -8.08 13.10 -22.01
C ARG A 302 -7.59 12.03 -23.01
N VAL A 303 -6.26 11.83 -23.12
CA VAL A 303 -5.66 10.96 -24.15
C VAL A 303 -4.86 9.81 -23.51
N GLU A 304 -5.49 9.07 -22.60
CA GLU A 304 -4.81 8.02 -21.83
C GLU A 304 -4.37 6.86 -22.69
N SER A 305 -5.20 6.38 -23.62
CA SER A 305 -4.85 5.28 -24.54
C SER A 305 -3.73 5.68 -25.51
N GLU A 306 -3.81 6.86 -26.11
CA GLU A 306 -2.76 7.38 -27.01
C GLU A 306 -1.42 7.54 -26.26
N ARG A 307 -1.49 7.95 -24.99
CA ARG A 307 -0.31 8.08 -24.13
C ARG A 307 0.30 6.71 -23.81
N ALA A 308 -0.54 5.70 -23.58
CA ALA A 308 -0.11 4.32 -23.36
C ALA A 308 0.58 3.72 -24.61
N GLU A 309 -0.05 3.86 -25.78
CA GLU A 309 0.52 3.45 -27.07
C GLU A 309 1.88 4.11 -27.32
N PHE A 310 1.95 5.43 -27.14
CA PHE A 310 3.18 6.18 -27.33
C PHE A 310 4.31 5.72 -26.38
N ALA A 311 3.99 5.44 -25.12
CA ALA A 311 4.99 4.93 -24.16
C ALA A 311 5.50 3.53 -24.56
N LEU A 312 4.61 2.65 -24.99
CA LEU A 312 4.97 1.30 -25.45
C LEU A 312 5.77 1.33 -26.76
N ASP A 313 5.45 2.24 -27.69
CA ASP A 313 6.23 2.46 -28.91
C ASP A 313 7.67 2.91 -28.61
N LEU A 314 7.86 3.78 -27.63
CA LEU A 314 9.20 4.17 -27.20
C LEU A 314 9.94 2.96 -26.60
N ALA A 315 9.28 2.14 -25.81
CA ALA A 315 9.89 0.96 -25.21
C ALA A 315 10.24 -0.10 -26.27
N ARG A 316 9.43 -0.30 -27.32
CA ARG A 316 9.78 -1.15 -28.47
C ARG A 316 11.07 -0.71 -29.19
N ARG A 317 11.38 0.58 -29.12
CA ARG A 317 12.63 1.16 -29.65
C ARG A 317 13.81 1.05 -28.67
N GLY A 318 13.67 0.27 -27.60
CA GLY A 318 14.73 0.03 -26.61
C GLY A 318 14.83 1.11 -25.52
N ARG A 319 13.84 2.01 -25.40
CA ARG A 319 13.84 3.08 -24.40
C ARG A 319 13.28 2.60 -23.07
N ARG A 320 13.83 3.09 -21.94
CA ARG A 320 13.24 2.94 -20.61
C ARG A 320 12.29 4.09 -20.38
N VAL A 321 11.01 3.79 -20.28
CA VAL A 321 9.94 4.78 -20.23
C VAL A 321 9.25 4.73 -18.87
N ALA A 322 9.14 5.89 -18.20
CA ALA A 322 8.28 6.02 -17.02
C ALA A 322 6.99 6.75 -17.39
N VAL A 323 5.85 6.07 -17.22
CA VAL A 323 4.52 6.68 -17.34
C VAL A 323 4.12 7.24 -15.98
N VAL A 324 4.02 8.57 -15.90
CA VAL A 324 3.82 9.31 -14.65
C VAL A 324 2.34 9.54 -14.38
N SER A 325 1.86 8.98 -13.27
CA SER A 325 0.49 9.12 -12.77
C SER A 325 0.45 9.84 -11.43
N GLY A 326 -0.62 10.57 -11.16
CA GLY A 326 -0.90 11.13 -9.83
C GLY A 326 -1.44 10.04 -8.90
N GLY A 327 -1.22 10.16 -7.60
CA GLY A 327 -1.70 9.18 -6.63
C GLY A 327 -1.10 7.79 -6.81
N ASP A 328 -1.95 6.77 -6.77
CA ASP A 328 -1.62 5.38 -7.12
C ASP A 328 -2.03 5.10 -8.57
N PRO A 329 -1.16 4.51 -9.41
CA PRO A 329 -1.45 4.32 -10.83
C PRO A 329 -2.47 3.22 -11.11
N GLY A 330 -2.76 2.34 -10.16
CA GLY A 330 -3.77 1.28 -10.24
C GLY A 330 -5.17 1.71 -9.77
N VAL A 331 -5.30 2.95 -9.28
CA VAL A 331 -6.60 3.46 -8.76
C VAL A 331 -7.07 4.62 -9.62
N PHE A 332 -8.02 4.35 -10.54
CA PHE A 332 -8.58 5.32 -11.50
C PHE A 332 -7.52 6.10 -12.29
N ALA A 333 -6.47 5.42 -12.76
CA ALA A 333 -5.29 6.07 -13.33
C ALA A 333 -4.63 5.25 -14.45
N MET A 334 -3.44 5.67 -14.88
CA MET A 334 -2.77 5.22 -16.11
C MET A 334 -2.43 3.72 -16.21
N ALA A 335 -2.44 2.95 -15.10
CA ALA A 335 -2.05 1.54 -15.18
C ALA A 335 -2.99 0.72 -16.06
N THR A 336 -4.30 0.95 -15.99
CA THR A 336 -5.31 0.30 -16.83
C THR A 336 -5.00 0.52 -18.31
N ALA A 337 -4.91 1.77 -18.74
CA ALA A 337 -4.68 2.10 -20.14
C ALA A 337 -3.37 1.49 -20.70
N VAL A 338 -2.30 1.50 -19.88
CA VAL A 338 -1.02 0.92 -20.29
C VAL A 338 -1.09 -0.61 -20.40
N LEU A 339 -1.74 -1.28 -19.44
CA LEU A 339 -1.86 -2.74 -19.44
C LEU A 339 -2.78 -3.24 -20.56
N GLU A 340 -3.89 -2.54 -20.84
CA GLU A 340 -4.79 -2.85 -21.97
C GLU A 340 -4.06 -2.77 -23.32
N VAL A 341 -3.31 -1.70 -23.54
CA VAL A 341 -2.56 -1.54 -24.79
C VAL A 341 -1.42 -2.56 -24.86
N ALA A 342 -0.74 -2.83 -23.75
CA ALA A 342 0.33 -3.81 -23.67
C ALA A 342 -0.14 -5.26 -23.93
N ALA A 343 -1.43 -5.56 -23.71
CA ALA A 343 -2.02 -6.86 -24.03
C ALA A 343 -2.22 -7.10 -25.53
N GLN A 344 -2.11 -6.08 -26.36
CA GLN A 344 -2.20 -6.25 -27.82
C GLN A 344 -0.97 -6.99 -28.37
N GLU A 345 -1.18 -7.82 -29.40
CA GLU A 345 -0.12 -8.65 -30.01
C GLU A 345 1.13 -7.84 -30.41
N GLU A 346 0.92 -6.61 -30.81
CA GLU A 346 1.96 -5.68 -31.22
C GLU A 346 2.94 -5.31 -30.10
N TYR A 347 2.50 -5.29 -28.86
CA TYR A 347 3.28 -4.89 -27.68
C TYR A 347 3.62 -6.06 -26.73
N ALA A 348 3.26 -7.29 -27.12
CA ALA A 348 3.38 -8.50 -26.30
C ALA A 348 4.78 -8.77 -25.72
N ASP A 349 5.81 -8.19 -26.30
CA ASP A 349 7.21 -8.36 -25.92
C ASP A 349 7.80 -7.17 -25.15
N VAL A 350 6.98 -6.16 -24.79
CA VAL A 350 7.40 -5.00 -23.99
C VAL A 350 7.16 -5.29 -22.52
N PRO A 351 8.20 -5.34 -21.66
CA PRO A 351 8.02 -5.48 -20.22
C PRO A 351 7.30 -4.26 -19.65
N VAL A 352 6.23 -4.51 -18.88
CA VAL A 352 5.50 -3.47 -18.16
C VAL A 352 5.56 -3.75 -16.67
N ARG A 353 5.91 -2.73 -15.87
CA ARG A 353 5.87 -2.77 -14.41
C ARG A 353 5.00 -1.62 -13.88
N VAL A 354 4.27 -1.89 -12.80
CA VAL A 354 3.48 -0.88 -12.10
C VAL A 354 4.05 -0.69 -10.69
N LEU A 355 4.41 0.54 -10.35
CA LEU A 355 4.91 0.90 -9.03
C LEU A 355 3.80 1.65 -8.26
N PRO A 356 3.35 1.12 -7.12
CA PRO A 356 2.28 1.72 -6.35
C PRO A 356 2.69 3.08 -5.75
N GLY A 357 1.70 3.92 -5.49
CA GLY A 357 1.86 5.21 -4.84
C GLY A 357 0.86 5.43 -3.71
N VAL A 358 1.00 6.52 -2.97
CA VAL A 358 0.02 6.92 -1.97
C VAL A 358 -1.22 7.46 -2.67
N THR A 359 -2.39 6.87 -2.42
CA THR A 359 -3.66 7.32 -3.03
C THR A 359 -4.14 8.64 -2.41
N ALA A 360 -4.91 9.43 -3.18
CA ALA A 360 -5.53 10.64 -2.65
C ALA A 360 -6.50 10.34 -1.49
N ALA A 361 -7.17 9.19 -1.51
CA ALA A 361 -8.06 8.75 -0.44
C ALA A 361 -7.35 8.54 0.90
N ASN A 362 -6.07 8.15 0.88
CA ASN A 362 -5.27 7.97 2.09
C ASN A 362 -4.58 9.26 2.54
N ALA A 363 -4.48 10.25 1.68
CA ALA A 363 -3.83 11.52 1.96
C ALA A 363 -4.79 12.63 2.43
N ALA A 364 -6.09 12.42 2.27
CA ALA A 364 -7.16 13.32 2.72
C ALA A 364 -7.53 13.05 4.18
#